data_120e091c0c88570013f39ee385f15a2c
#
_entry.id   120e091c0c88570013f39ee385f15a2c
#
_cell.length_a   1.000
_cell.length_b   1.000
_cell.length_c   1.000
_cell.angle_alpha   90.00
_cell.angle_beta   90.00
_cell.angle_gamma   90.00
#
_symmetry.space_group_name_H-M   'P 1'
#
loop_
_entity.id
_entity.type
_entity.pdbx_description
1 polymer ?
#
loop_
_entity_poly.entity_id
_entity_poly.type
_entity_poly.pdbx_seq_one_letter_code
_entity_poly.pdbx_strand_id
1 'polypeptide(L)'
;MSSGFLESLVGRFALLMLFRAIAIVPGLVSAGYAQASQPDDSICMMIESAARDHGLPVEFFARVIWQESRFRADAVGPVTRNGHRAQGMAQFMPYTAAERGLLDPFDPVQALPKSAEFLKELWGQFGNLGLAAAAYNAGPRRVREWLDGTGYMPGETRNYVSSITGLTVDDWAAEQKKTAEKKEDKKVEAKRTPGCGELMAMLRKTPTPFMDSLTKHVVRGLSQPWGVQLAAGFSRDKAMASYARALRRYGSVLEGKDPGIQSSVLRTRGSLAFYQVRIGTNTRSAADDLCNQLRKAGGACMVLKNKG
;
A
#
# COMPACT_ATOMS: atom_id res chain seq x y z
N MET A 1 41.98 18.04 -105.67
CA MET A 1 41.01 18.66 -106.60
C MET A 1 39.67 18.69 -105.86
N SER A 2 39.24 19.87 -105.72
CA SER A 2 37.92 20.44 -105.80
C SER A 2 37.00 20.09 -104.64
N SER A 3 36.83 21.04 -103.79
CA SER A 3 35.82 22.09 -103.76
C SER A 3 34.43 21.51 -103.50
N GLY A 4 33.69 21.95 -102.57
CA GLY A 4 33.04 23.21 -102.35
C GLY A 4 31.93 22.99 -101.29
N PHE A 5 31.80 23.91 -100.51
CA PHE A 5 30.72 24.91 -100.40
C PHE A 5 29.37 24.43 -99.85
N LEU A 6 29.02 24.99 -98.92
CA LEU A 6 28.12 26.06 -98.48
C LEU A 6 26.90 25.56 -97.70
N GLU A 7 26.79 26.15 -96.62
CA GLU A 7 25.68 26.93 -95.99
C GLU A 7 24.43 26.28 -95.51
N SER A 8 24.23 26.61 -94.28
CA SER A 8 23.06 27.32 -93.73
C SER A 8 21.78 26.48 -93.50
N LEU A 9 21.35 26.35 -92.29
CA LEU A 9 20.15 27.03 -91.79
C LEU A 9 19.80 26.52 -90.33
N VAL A 10 19.95 27.49 -89.53
CA VAL A 10 19.15 27.71 -88.30
C VAL A 10 17.99 26.73 -88.13
N GLY A 11 18.06 25.93 -87.14
CA GLY A 11 16.95 25.10 -86.63
C GLY A 11 17.09 24.95 -85.14
N ARG A 12 16.45 25.87 -84.41
CA ARG A 12 16.29 25.82 -82.97
C ARG A 12 15.48 24.54 -82.59
N PHE A 13 16.17 23.58 -82.03
CA PHE A 13 15.46 22.55 -81.24
C PHE A 13 15.97 22.62 -79.79
N ALA A 14 15.12 23.12 -78.96
CA ALA A 14 15.27 23.13 -77.55
C ALA A 14 15.23 21.67 -77.06
N LEU A 15 16.39 21.15 -76.63
CA LEU A 15 16.46 19.83 -75.96
C LEU A 15 16.06 20.04 -74.52
N LEU A 16 14.81 19.71 -74.27
CA LEU A 16 14.25 19.62 -72.87
C LEU A 16 14.96 18.47 -72.16
N MET A 17 15.96 18.80 -71.38
CA MET A 17 16.50 17.89 -70.36
C MET A 17 15.49 17.73 -69.25
N LEU A 18 14.74 16.62 -69.28
CA LEU A 18 13.94 16.16 -68.15
C LEU A 18 14.90 15.67 -67.06
N PHE A 19 15.24 16.59 -66.14
CA PHE A 19 15.79 16.19 -64.85
C PHE A 19 14.66 15.52 -64.03
N ARG A 20 14.65 14.19 -64.01
CA ARG A 20 13.90 13.43 -63.04
C ARG A 20 14.52 13.70 -61.67
N ALA A 21 13.92 14.62 -60.91
CA ALA A 21 14.19 14.78 -59.49
C ALA A 21 13.69 13.51 -58.78
N ILE A 22 14.62 12.61 -58.44
CA ILE A 22 14.34 11.53 -57.50
C ILE A 22 14.14 12.18 -56.14
N ALA A 23 12.88 12.35 -55.75
CA ALA A 23 12.53 12.75 -54.40
C ALA A 23 12.90 11.59 -53.47
N ILE A 24 14.07 11.70 -52.82
CA ILE A 24 14.43 10.88 -51.67
C ILE A 24 13.44 11.26 -50.54
N VAL A 25 12.39 10.50 -50.37
CA VAL A 25 11.54 10.58 -49.19
C VAL A 25 12.38 10.05 -48.03
N PRO A 26 12.78 10.89 -47.06
CA PRO A 26 13.40 10.36 -45.86
C PRO A 26 12.35 9.52 -45.15
N GLY A 27 12.50 8.18 -45.20
CA GLY A 27 11.72 7.25 -44.42
C GLY A 27 11.86 7.65 -42.95
N LEU A 28 10.79 8.16 -42.36
CA LEU A 28 10.65 8.32 -40.92
C LEU A 28 10.74 6.91 -40.32
N VAL A 29 11.96 6.46 -40.05
CA VAL A 29 12.18 5.35 -39.09
C VAL A 29 11.70 5.87 -37.76
N SER A 30 10.45 5.60 -37.46
CA SER A 30 9.92 5.74 -36.10
C SER A 30 10.75 4.78 -35.26
N ALA A 31 11.83 5.26 -34.65
CA ALA A 31 12.50 4.57 -33.58
C ALA A 31 11.44 4.44 -32.49
N GLY A 32 10.84 3.25 -32.40
CA GLY A 32 10.00 2.88 -31.28
C GLY A 32 10.89 2.96 -30.05
N TYR A 33 10.80 4.08 -29.33
CA TYR A 33 11.37 4.18 -28.00
C TYR A 33 10.69 3.08 -27.19
N ALA A 34 11.41 2.00 -26.91
CA ALA A 34 11.01 1.03 -25.91
C ALA A 34 10.84 1.85 -24.63
N GLN A 35 9.59 2.10 -24.28
CA GLN A 35 9.24 2.82 -23.06
C GLN A 35 9.77 1.95 -21.92
N ALA A 36 10.81 2.42 -21.24
CA ALA A 36 11.34 1.72 -20.07
C ALA A 36 10.16 1.49 -19.13
N SER A 37 9.87 0.23 -18.84
CA SER A 37 8.78 -0.13 -17.92
C SER A 37 9.01 0.63 -16.61
N GLN A 38 8.00 1.37 -16.16
CA GLN A 38 8.06 2.04 -14.87
C GLN A 38 8.30 0.98 -13.79
N PRO A 39 9.06 1.27 -12.73
CA PRO A 39 9.29 0.30 -11.65
C PRO A 39 8.00 -0.34 -11.13
N ASP A 40 6.90 0.42 -11.12
CA ASP A 40 5.57 -0.05 -10.74
C ASP A 40 5.01 -1.13 -11.68
N ASP A 41 5.26 -1.02 -12.98
CA ASP A 41 4.81 -2.01 -13.97
C ASP A 41 5.52 -3.35 -13.76
N SER A 42 6.82 -3.30 -13.44
CA SER A 42 7.61 -4.50 -13.15
C SER A 42 7.13 -5.21 -11.88
N ILE A 43 6.82 -4.45 -10.82
CA ILE A 43 6.28 -4.99 -9.57
C ILE A 43 4.89 -5.59 -9.83
N CYS A 44 4.05 -4.92 -10.61
CA CYS A 44 2.73 -5.44 -10.97
C CYS A 44 2.82 -6.77 -11.72
N MET A 45 3.70 -6.87 -12.72
CA MET A 45 3.89 -8.14 -13.43
C MET A 45 4.31 -9.28 -12.50
N MET A 46 5.21 -9.02 -11.54
CA MET A 46 5.63 -10.01 -10.56
C MET A 46 4.49 -10.41 -9.61
N ILE A 47 3.70 -9.45 -9.11
CA ILE A 47 2.53 -9.71 -8.26
C ILE A 47 1.49 -10.53 -9.00
N GLU A 48 1.17 -10.17 -10.24
CA GLU A 48 0.20 -10.88 -11.05
C GLU A 48 0.65 -12.30 -11.39
N SER A 49 1.95 -12.48 -11.72
CA SER A 49 2.51 -13.80 -11.97
C SER A 49 2.42 -14.67 -10.72
N ALA A 50 2.95 -14.20 -9.59
CA ALA A 50 2.94 -14.96 -8.35
C ALA A 50 1.52 -15.31 -7.88
N ALA A 51 0.57 -14.37 -8.01
CA ALA A 51 -0.83 -14.63 -7.66
C ALA A 51 -1.45 -15.71 -8.55
N ARG A 52 -1.25 -15.65 -9.88
CA ARG A 52 -1.78 -16.65 -10.83
C ARG A 52 -1.17 -18.02 -10.62
N ASP A 53 0.13 -18.10 -10.42
CA ASP A 53 0.87 -19.35 -10.24
C ASP A 53 0.38 -20.13 -9.01
N HIS A 54 -0.09 -19.42 -7.98
CA HIS A 54 -0.62 -20.00 -6.75
C HIS A 54 -2.15 -19.94 -6.64
N GLY A 55 -2.85 -19.49 -7.69
CA GLY A 55 -4.31 -19.44 -7.75
C GLY A 55 -4.92 -18.47 -6.72
N LEU A 56 -4.22 -17.38 -6.39
CA LEU A 56 -4.72 -16.30 -5.54
C LEU A 56 -5.42 -15.22 -6.37
N PRO A 57 -6.48 -14.59 -5.87
CA PRO A 57 -6.98 -13.36 -6.48
C PRO A 57 -5.91 -12.28 -6.48
N VAL A 58 -5.60 -11.72 -7.65
CA VAL A 58 -4.54 -10.70 -7.83
C VAL A 58 -4.77 -9.49 -6.91
N GLU A 59 -6.02 -9.02 -6.80
CA GLU A 59 -6.38 -7.91 -5.94
C GLU A 59 -6.08 -8.21 -4.46
N PHE A 60 -6.44 -9.39 -3.98
CA PHE A 60 -6.14 -9.81 -2.61
C PHE A 60 -4.64 -9.82 -2.34
N PHE A 61 -3.86 -10.45 -3.21
CA PHE A 61 -2.42 -10.54 -3.04
C PHE A 61 -1.74 -9.17 -3.09
N ALA A 62 -2.11 -8.32 -4.05
CA ALA A 62 -1.59 -6.95 -4.13
C ALA A 62 -1.91 -6.13 -2.88
N ARG A 63 -3.11 -6.29 -2.29
CA ARG A 63 -3.48 -5.61 -1.03
C ARG A 63 -2.68 -6.14 0.16
N VAL A 64 -2.37 -7.43 0.21
CA VAL A 64 -1.45 -8.02 1.21
C VAL A 64 -0.09 -7.34 1.10
N ILE A 65 0.54 -7.37 -0.08
CA ILE A 65 1.88 -6.78 -0.28
C ILE A 65 1.88 -5.25 0.00
N TRP A 66 0.79 -4.57 -0.33
CA TRP A 66 0.62 -3.17 0.05
C TRP A 66 0.62 -2.96 1.56
N GLN A 67 -0.08 -3.81 2.32
CA GLN A 67 -0.12 -3.71 3.79
C GLN A 67 1.24 -4.02 4.42
N GLU A 68 2.01 -4.94 3.84
CA GLU A 68 3.32 -5.31 4.34
C GLU A 68 4.34 -4.17 4.17
N SER A 69 4.50 -3.66 2.97
CA SER A 69 5.64 -2.79 2.64
C SER A 69 5.31 -1.53 1.87
N ARG A 70 4.08 -1.35 1.39
CA ARG A 70 3.73 -0.33 0.38
C ARG A 70 4.51 -0.54 -0.92
N PHE A 71 4.71 -1.79 -1.32
CA PHE A 71 5.49 -2.22 -2.48
C PHE A 71 6.98 -1.84 -2.42
N ARG A 72 7.56 -1.67 -1.23
CA ARG A 72 8.97 -1.34 -1.09
C ARG A 72 9.79 -2.60 -0.84
N ALA A 73 10.73 -2.88 -1.74
CA ALA A 73 11.63 -4.02 -1.64
C ALA A 73 12.61 -3.91 -0.46
N ASP A 74 13.00 -2.68 -0.10
CA ASP A 74 13.93 -2.35 0.97
C ASP A 74 13.29 -2.20 2.35
N ALA A 75 12.00 -2.51 2.48
CA ALA A 75 11.28 -2.32 3.72
C ALA A 75 11.83 -3.19 4.84
N VAL A 76 12.03 -2.59 6.01
CA VAL A 76 12.44 -3.26 7.24
C VAL A 76 11.46 -2.90 8.35
N GLY A 77 10.83 -3.91 8.94
CA GLY A 77 9.86 -3.77 10.01
C GLY A 77 10.49 -3.31 11.34
N PRO A 78 9.68 -3.03 12.36
CA PRO A 78 10.16 -2.71 13.70
C PRO A 78 10.83 -3.94 14.33
N VAL A 79 11.71 -3.70 15.32
CA VAL A 79 12.28 -4.78 16.12
C VAL A 79 11.18 -5.46 16.92
N THR A 80 11.06 -6.77 16.77
CA THR A 80 10.14 -7.61 17.54
C THR A 80 10.76 -8.01 18.89
N ARG A 81 9.98 -8.63 19.78
CA ARG A 81 10.46 -9.06 21.12
C ARG A 81 11.65 -10.00 21.08
N ASN A 82 11.80 -10.80 20.03
CA ASN A 82 12.91 -11.72 19.82
C ASN A 82 14.11 -11.09 19.10
N GLY A 83 14.14 -9.76 18.95
CA GLY A 83 15.24 -9.03 18.34
C GLY A 83 15.26 -9.02 16.82
N HIS A 84 14.36 -9.76 16.16
CA HIS A 84 14.29 -9.85 14.70
C HIS A 84 13.38 -8.77 14.09
N ARG A 85 13.54 -8.54 12.79
CA ARG A 85 12.74 -7.61 12.00
C ARG A 85 12.17 -8.32 10.77
N ALA A 86 10.96 -7.97 10.39
CA ALA A 86 10.39 -8.36 9.11
C ALA A 86 11.16 -7.65 7.96
N GLN A 87 11.33 -8.33 6.82
CA GLN A 87 12.23 -7.93 5.76
C GLN A 87 11.56 -7.98 4.38
N GLY A 88 11.92 -7.00 3.56
CA GLY A 88 11.59 -6.94 2.14
C GLY A 88 10.12 -6.63 1.84
N MET A 89 9.75 -6.80 0.58
CA MET A 89 8.43 -6.43 0.07
C MET A 89 7.29 -7.20 0.74
N ALA A 90 7.51 -8.47 1.07
CA ALA A 90 6.53 -9.37 1.69
C ALA A 90 6.68 -9.50 3.22
N GLN A 91 7.60 -8.73 3.83
CA GLN A 91 7.84 -8.65 5.27
C GLN A 91 8.05 -10.01 5.94
N PHE A 92 8.86 -10.86 5.34
CA PHE A 92 9.22 -12.13 5.94
C PHE A 92 10.06 -11.95 7.21
N MET A 93 9.68 -12.64 8.27
CA MET A 93 10.56 -12.83 9.41
C MET A 93 11.73 -13.76 9.02
N PRO A 94 12.97 -13.52 9.52
CA PRO A 94 14.14 -14.32 9.13
C PRO A 94 13.93 -15.84 9.29
N TYR A 95 13.28 -16.27 10.37
CA TYR A 95 12.96 -17.68 10.58
C TYR A 95 12.02 -18.23 9.50
N THR A 96 10.93 -17.50 9.21
CA THR A 96 9.95 -17.89 8.18
C THR A 96 10.59 -17.89 6.79
N ALA A 97 11.48 -16.94 6.50
CA ALA A 97 12.23 -16.91 5.25
C ALA A 97 13.09 -18.18 5.09
N ALA A 98 13.85 -18.53 6.13
CA ALA A 98 14.69 -19.74 6.15
C ALA A 98 13.86 -21.03 6.01
N GLU A 99 12.75 -21.15 6.74
CA GLU A 99 11.82 -22.29 6.67
C GLU A 99 11.27 -22.51 5.26
N ARG A 100 11.08 -21.41 4.48
CA ARG A 100 10.57 -21.43 3.13
C ARG A 100 11.64 -21.45 2.04
N GLY A 101 12.90 -21.56 2.42
CA GLY A 101 14.00 -21.53 1.47
C GLY A 101 14.13 -20.20 0.73
N LEU A 102 13.67 -19.09 1.33
CA LEU A 102 13.83 -17.75 0.79
C LEU A 102 15.22 -17.23 1.17
N LEU A 103 16.11 -17.14 0.18
CA LEU A 103 17.51 -16.77 0.41
C LEU A 103 17.68 -15.27 0.63
N ASP A 104 16.95 -14.46 -0.13
CA ASP A 104 16.97 -13.00 -0.02
C ASP A 104 15.53 -12.44 0.07
N PRO A 105 15.07 -12.07 1.27
CA PRO A 105 13.75 -11.43 1.44
C PRO A 105 13.62 -10.05 0.79
N PHE A 106 14.74 -9.38 0.46
CA PHE A 106 14.75 -8.08 -0.18
C PHE A 106 14.65 -8.16 -1.71
N ASP A 107 14.85 -9.35 -2.28
CA ASP A 107 14.65 -9.59 -3.70
C ASP A 107 13.16 -9.89 -4.01
N PRO A 108 12.42 -8.99 -4.68
CA PRO A 108 11.02 -9.22 -5.01
C PRO A 108 10.77 -10.45 -5.89
N VAL A 109 11.75 -10.82 -6.73
CA VAL A 109 11.64 -11.97 -7.63
C VAL A 109 11.56 -13.28 -6.83
N GLN A 110 12.23 -13.34 -5.70
CA GLN A 110 12.17 -14.48 -4.78
C GLN A 110 11.04 -14.35 -3.76
N ALA A 111 10.88 -13.17 -3.17
CA ALA A 111 9.97 -12.97 -2.06
C ALA A 111 8.49 -13.05 -2.44
N LEU A 112 8.08 -12.51 -3.61
CA LEU A 112 6.68 -12.50 -4.02
C LEU A 112 6.13 -13.91 -4.29
N PRO A 113 6.79 -14.79 -5.06
CA PRO A 113 6.32 -16.18 -5.23
C PRO A 113 6.23 -16.92 -3.89
N LYS A 114 7.22 -16.77 -3.01
CA LYS A 114 7.22 -17.40 -1.68
C LYS A 114 6.10 -16.88 -0.77
N SER A 115 5.77 -15.60 -0.88
CA SER A 115 4.62 -15.03 -0.17
C SER A 115 3.29 -15.56 -0.68
N ALA A 116 3.13 -15.66 -2.01
CA ALA A 116 1.93 -16.23 -2.63
C ALA A 116 1.76 -17.72 -2.28
N GLU A 117 2.84 -18.51 -2.33
CA GLU A 117 2.88 -19.91 -1.89
C GLU A 117 2.41 -20.03 -0.43
N PHE A 118 2.95 -19.22 0.47
CA PHE A 118 2.56 -19.25 1.87
C PHE A 118 1.10 -18.86 2.10
N LEU A 119 0.62 -17.82 1.45
CA LEU A 119 -0.80 -17.44 1.52
C LEU A 119 -1.73 -18.53 0.98
N LYS A 120 -1.31 -19.25 -0.07
CA LYS A 120 -2.07 -20.38 -0.60
C LYS A 120 -2.17 -21.53 0.39
N GLU A 121 -1.07 -21.87 1.05
CA GLU A 121 -1.04 -22.87 2.13
C GLU A 121 -1.98 -22.46 3.28
N LEU A 122 -1.88 -21.21 3.74
CA LEU A 122 -2.74 -20.68 4.79
C LEU A 122 -4.21 -20.67 4.38
N TRP A 123 -4.50 -20.34 3.12
CA TRP A 123 -5.87 -20.44 2.60
C TRP A 123 -6.38 -21.88 2.64
N GLY A 124 -5.57 -22.84 2.20
CA GLY A 124 -5.92 -24.27 2.33
C GLY A 124 -6.15 -24.71 3.79
N GLN A 125 -5.33 -24.17 4.71
CA GLN A 125 -5.43 -24.51 6.13
C GLN A 125 -6.67 -23.91 6.82
N PHE A 126 -7.04 -22.68 6.49
CA PHE A 126 -8.10 -21.93 7.17
C PHE A 126 -9.39 -21.78 6.36
N GLY A 127 -9.43 -22.27 5.13
CA GLY A 127 -10.62 -22.35 4.30
C GLY A 127 -11.08 -21.06 3.62
N ASN A 128 -10.57 -19.87 4.04
CA ASN A 128 -10.89 -18.60 3.40
C ASN A 128 -9.74 -17.59 3.42
N LEU A 129 -9.84 -16.58 2.57
CA LEU A 129 -8.78 -15.57 2.37
C LEU A 129 -8.59 -14.65 3.58
N GLY A 130 -9.66 -14.34 4.32
CA GLY A 130 -9.58 -13.47 5.48
C GLY A 130 -8.80 -14.11 6.63
N LEU A 131 -9.05 -15.38 6.91
CA LEU A 131 -8.30 -16.13 7.92
C LEU A 131 -6.87 -16.45 7.46
N ALA A 132 -6.65 -16.64 6.15
CA ALA A 132 -5.30 -16.74 5.59
C ALA A 132 -4.50 -15.46 5.81
N ALA A 133 -5.09 -14.29 5.55
CA ALA A 133 -4.46 -13.00 5.84
C ALA A 133 -4.18 -12.82 7.33
N ALA A 134 -5.11 -13.20 8.21
CA ALA A 134 -4.90 -13.19 9.65
C ALA A 134 -3.70 -14.07 10.06
N ALA A 135 -3.60 -15.26 9.49
CA ALA A 135 -2.52 -16.21 9.78
C ALA A 135 -1.17 -15.76 9.21
N TYR A 136 -1.16 -15.09 8.07
CA TYR A 136 0.05 -14.49 7.51
C TYR A 136 0.63 -13.43 8.46
N ASN A 137 -0.22 -12.55 8.99
CA ASN A 137 0.20 -11.45 9.88
C ASN A 137 0.48 -11.91 11.33
N ALA A 138 -0.41 -12.71 11.92
CA ALA A 138 -0.32 -13.08 13.34
C ALA A 138 0.35 -14.43 13.62
N GLY A 139 0.54 -15.24 12.58
CA GLY A 139 0.98 -16.62 12.65
C GLY A 139 -0.17 -17.63 12.77
N PRO A 140 -0.06 -18.80 12.10
CA PRO A 140 -1.15 -19.78 12.01
C PRO A 140 -1.54 -20.37 13.37
N ARG A 141 -0.59 -20.52 14.30
CA ARG A 141 -0.88 -21.01 15.65
C ARG A 141 -1.84 -20.09 16.39
N ARG A 142 -1.63 -18.78 16.34
CA ARG A 142 -2.47 -17.80 17.02
C ARG A 142 -3.89 -17.75 16.47
N VAL A 143 -4.03 -17.89 15.15
CA VAL A 143 -5.36 -17.96 14.52
C VAL A 143 -6.11 -19.21 14.97
N ARG A 144 -5.45 -20.36 15.05
CA ARG A 144 -6.07 -21.59 15.61
C ARG A 144 -6.52 -21.40 17.06
N GLU A 145 -5.60 -20.95 17.94
CA GLU A 145 -5.92 -20.71 19.36
C GLU A 145 -7.12 -19.76 19.50
N TRP A 146 -7.21 -18.73 18.67
CA TRP A 146 -8.34 -17.81 18.69
C TRP A 146 -9.64 -18.46 18.19
N LEU A 147 -9.62 -19.22 17.12
CA LEU A 147 -10.79 -19.95 16.60
C LEU A 147 -11.31 -20.97 17.60
N ASP A 148 -10.42 -21.61 18.35
CA ASP A 148 -10.71 -22.59 19.39
C ASP A 148 -11.15 -21.93 20.71
N GLY A 149 -11.16 -20.59 20.80
CA GLY A 149 -11.52 -19.84 22.01
C GLY A 149 -10.48 -19.89 23.13
N THR A 150 -9.27 -20.41 22.86
CA THR A 150 -8.16 -20.52 23.84
C THR A 150 -7.16 -19.36 23.76
N GLY A 151 -7.32 -18.47 22.77
CA GLY A 151 -6.46 -17.33 22.54
C GLY A 151 -7.22 -16.08 22.12
N TYR A 152 -6.49 -15.00 21.85
CA TYR A 152 -7.07 -13.74 21.39
C TYR A 152 -6.52 -13.31 20.03
N MET A 153 -7.30 -12.57 19.25
CA MET A 153 -6.88 -11.97 18.00
C MET A 153 -6.40 -10.54 18.24
N PRO A 154 -5.12 -10.21 17.93
CA PRO A 154 -4.60 -8.86 18.12
C PRO A 154 -5.35 -7.82 17.30
N GLY A 155 -5.55 -6.62 17.84
CA GLY A 155 -6.18 -5.51 17.14
C GLY A 155 -5.46 -5.11 15.84
N GLU A 156 -4.12 -5.25 15.81
CA GLU A 156 -3.33 -5.05 14.60
C GLU A 156 -3.75 -6.03 13.49
N THR A 157 -3.90 -7.30 13.81
CA THR A 157 -4.32 -8.33 12.85
C THR A 157 -5.76 -8.13 12.41
N ARG A 158 -6.66 -7.71 13.31
CA ARG A 158 -8.04 -7.35 12.95
C ARG A 158 -8.10 -6.23 11.93
N ASN A 159 -7.31 -5.17 12.14
CA ASN A 159 -7.19 -4.05 11.22
C ASN A 159 -6.52 -4.46 9.89
N TYR A 160 -5.53 -5.34 9.95
CA TYR A 160 -4.86 -5.88 8.77
C TYR A 160 -5.86 -6.61 7.85
N VAL A 161 -6.64 -7.54 8.40
CA VAL A 161 -7.66 -8.28 7.64
C VAL A 161 -8.70 -7.33 7.03
N SER A 162 -9.25 -6.41 7.82
CA SER A 162 -10.25 -5.45 7.32
C SER A 162 -9.70 -4.53 6.23
N SER A 163 -8.43 -4.13 6.32
CA SER A 163 -7.78 -3.28 5.30
C SER A 163 -7.57 -4.00 3.96
N ILE A 164 -7.38 -5.31 3.99
CA ILE A 164 -7.16 -6.13 2.79
C ILE A 164 -8.49 -6.54 2.17
N THR A 165 -9.43 -7.01 2.99
CA THR A 165 -10.64 -7.71 2.53
C THR A 165 -11.91 -6.87 2.58
N GLY A 166 -11.90 -5.77 3.33
CA GLY A 166 -13.08 -4.97 3.63
C GLY A 166 -14.04 -5.57 4.66
N LEU A 167 -13.76 -6.80 5.16
CA LEU A 167 -14.55 -7.51 6.16
C LEU A 167 -13.73 -7.71 7.44
N THR A 168 -14.41 -7.88 8.57
CA THR A 168 -13.73 -8.16 9.83
C THR A 168 -13.25 -9.62 9.89
N VAL A 169 -12.25 -9.89 10.72
CA VAL A 169 -11.79 -11.27 10.93
C VAL A 169 -12.88 -12.16 11.55
N ASP A 170 -13.79 -11.55 12.32
CA ASP A 170 -14.93 -12.27 12.92
C ASP A 170 -15.96 -12.65 11.86
N ASP A 171 -16.21 -11.80 10.85
CA ASP A 171 -17.08 -12.14 9.70
C ASP A 171 -16.52 -13.35 8.93
N TRP A 172 -15.20 -13.37 8.70
CA TRP A 172 -14.52 -14.48 8.04
C TRP A 172 -14.56 -15.78 8.85
N ALA A 173 -14.45 -15.70 10.18
CA ALA A 173 -14.61 -16.86 11.07
C ALA A 173 -16.05 -17.40 11.07
N ALA A 174 -17.04 -16.50 11.05
CA ALA A 174 -18.45 -16.89 10.95
C ALA A 174 -18.77 -17.56 9.60
N GLU A 175 -18.18 -17.08 8.51
CA GLU A 175 -18.32 -17.68 7.18
C GLU A 175 -17.71 -19.09 7.14
N GLN A 176 -16.53 -19.29 7.74
CA GLN A 176 -15.89 -20.61 7.83
C GLN A 176 -16.80 -21.63 8.50
N LYS A 177 -17.45 -21.27 9.62
CA LYS A 177 -18.40 -22.15 10.34
C LYS A 177 -19.59 -22.52 9.45
N LYS A 178 -20.17 -21.55 8.73
CA LYS A 178 -21.30 -21.78 7.82
C LYS A 178 -20.93 -22.67 6.63
N THR A 179 -19.71 -22.53 6.12
CA THR A 179 -19.23 -23.34 4.98
C THR A 179 -18.91 -24.78 5.39
N ALA A 180 -18.45 -24.97 6.65
CA ALA A 180 -18.25 -26.31 7.21
C ALA A 180 -19.59 -27.09 7.37
N GLU A 181 -20.69 -26.36 7.60
CA GLU A 181 -22.04 -26.92 7.73
C GLU A 181 -22.74 -27.14 6.38
N LYS A 182 -22.34 -26.42 5.32
CA LYS A 182 -22.92 -26.50 3.97
C LYS A 182 -21.85 -26.91 2.97
N LYS A 183 -21.84 -28.17 2.55
CA LYS A 183 -21.17 -28.63 1.33
C LYS A 183 -22.01 -28.16 0.14
N GLU A 184 -21.78 -26.95 -0.35
CA GLU A 184 -22.30 -26.51 -1.66
C GLU A 184 -21.36 -25.52 -2.32
N ASP A 185 -20.93 -25.89 -3.53
CA ASP A 185 -20.12 -25.07 -4.43
C ASP A 185 -20.90 -23.81 -4.86
N LYS A 186 -20.56 -22.65 -4.31
CA LYS A 186 -20.96 -21.37 -4.89
C LYS A 186 -19.86 -20.88 -5.83
N LYS A 187 -20.14 -21.04 -7.14
CA LYS A 187 -19.41 -20.39 -8.23
C LYS A 187 -19.52 -18.86 -8.03
N VAL A 188 -18.45 -18.24 -7.59
CA VAL A 188 -18.38 -16.77 -7.48
C VAL A 188 -18.30 -16.20 -8.89
N GLU A 189 -19.32 -15.45 -9.26
CA GLU A 189 -19.39 -14.72 -10.53
C GLU A 189 -18.25 -13.69 -10.56
N ALA A 190 -17.39 -13.78 -11.57
CA ALA A 190 -16.20 -12.95 -11.71
C ALA A 190 -16.61 -11.49 -12.05
N LYS A 191 -16.75 -10.67 -11.05
CA LYS A 191 -16.80 -9.22 -11.21
C LYS A 191 -15.46 -8.77 -11.79
N ARG A 192 -15.47 -7.90 -12.80
CA ARG A 192 -14.25 -7.40 -13.45
C ARG A 192 -13.30 -6.84 -12.38
N THR A 193 -12.22 -7.55 -12.11
CA THR A 193 -11.17 -7.11 -11.18
C THR A 193 -10.28 -6.10 -11.90
N PRO A 194 -9.95 -4.96 -11.26
CA PRO A 194 -9.00 -4.00 -11.81
C PRO A 194 -7.64 -4.66 -12.02
N GLY A 195 -6.95 -4.28 -13.09
CA GLY A 195 -5.56 -4.71 -13.31
C GLY A 195 -4.64 -4.22 -12.19
N CYS A 196 -3.51 -4.90 -11.96
CA CYS A 196 -2.60 -4.56 -10.86
C CYS A 196 -2.13 -3.09 -10.93
N GLY A 197 -1.84 -2.54 -12.10
CA GLY A 197 -1.44 -1.14 -12.24
C GLY A 197 -2.52 -0.15 -11.80
N GLU A 198 -3.78 -0.39 -12.17
CA GLU A 198 -4.93 0.39 -11.73
C GLU A 198 -5.13 0.27 -10.22
N LEU A 199 -5.02 -0.94 -9.68
CA LEU A 199 -5.10 -1.20 -8.26
C LEU A 199 -3.98 -0.51 -7.47
N MET A 200 -2.73 -0.56 -7.94
CA MET A 200 -1.61 0.16 -7.31
C MET A 200 -1.86 1.67 -7.29
N ALA A 201 -2.35 2.24 -8.40
CA ALA A 201 -2.68 3.65 -8.47
C ALA A 201 -3.81 4.02 -7.49
N MET A 202 -4.82 3.17 -7.34
CA MET A 202 -5.89 3.33 -6.34
C MET A 202 -5.35 3.23 -4.91
N LEU A 203 -4.55 2.21 -4.60
CA LEU A 203 -3.99 2.00 -3.26
C LEU A 203 -3.05 3.14 -2.83
N ARG A 204 -2.32 3.73 -3.76
CA ARG A 204 -1.48 4.91 -3.49
C ARG A 204 -2.29 6.19 -3.26
N LYS A 205 -3.43 6.34 -3.94
CA LYS A 205 -4.32 7.50 -3.84
C LYS A 205 -5.32 7.38 -2.69
N THR A 206 -5.77 6.16 -2.39
CA THR A 206 -6.78 5.94 -1.35
C THR A 206 -6.08 5.80 0.00
N PRO A 207 -6.44 6.61 1.01
CA PRO A 207 -6.13 6.29 2.38
C PRO A 207 -6.68 4.88 2.66
N THR A 208 -5.93 4.04 3.36
CA THR A 208 -6.48 2.73 3.78
C THR A 208 -7.80 2.96 4.54
N PRO A 209 -8.77 2.00 4.54
CA PRO A 209 -10.01 2.12 5.32
C PRO A 209 -9.78 2.51 6.77
N PHE A 210 -8.65 2.10 7.35
CA PHE A 210 -8.18 2.56 8.66
C PHE A 210 -7.86 4.07 8.64
N MET A 211 -7.20 4.60 7.60
CA MET A 211 -6.93 6.04 7.47
C MET A 211 -8.20 6.83 7.16
N ASP A 212 -9.16 6.25 6.45
CA ASP A 212 -10.46 6.87 6.17
C ASP A 212 -11.35 6.93 7.42
N SER A 213 -11.37 5.86 8.22
CA SER A 213 -12.04 5.86 9.53
C SER A 213 -11.35 6.83 10.49
N LEU A 214 -10.01 6.82 10.55
CA LEU A 214 -9.23 7.81 11.28
C LEU A 214 -9.49 9.24 10.80
N THR A 215 -9.62 9.48 9.50
CA THR A 215 -9.90 10.81 8.95
C THR A 215 -11.31 11.28 9.33
N LYS A 216 -12.32 10.41 9.28
CA LYS A 216 -13.68 10.74 9.74
C LYS A 216 -13.75 11.01 11.24
N HIS A 217 -12.98 10.28 12.06
CA HIS A 217 -12.89 10.51 13.50
C HIS A 217 -12.04 11.74 13.85
N VAL A 218 -11.00 12.02 13.04
CA VAL A 218 -10.12 13.20 13.17
C VAL A 218 -10.88 14.52 13.07
N VAL A 219 -11.90 14.61 12.20
CA VAL A 219 -12.71 15.82 12.04
C VAL A 219 -13.53 16.14 13.30
N ARG A 220 -14.00 15.11 14.04
CA ARG A 220 -14.77 15.29 15.29
C ARG A 220 -13.92 15.78 16.44
N GLY A 221 -12.68 15.33 16.56
CA GLY A 221 -11.78 15.75 17.65
C GLY A 221 -11.34 17.22 17.58
N LEU A 222 -11.46 17.88 16.42
CA LEU A 222 -11.10 19.29 16.24
C LEU A 222 -12.19 20.27 16.66
N SER A 223 -13.43 19.84 16.78
CA SER A 223 -14.56 20.70 17.16
C SER A 223 -14.61 21.03 18.66
N GLN A 224 -13.78 20.36 19.47
CA GLN A 224 -13.76 20.56 20.92
C GLN A 224 -12.74 21.63 21.33
N PRO A 225 -13.05 22.47 22.34
CA PRO A 225 -12.24 23.65 22.66
C PRO A 225 -10.87 23.31 23.27
N TRP A 226 -10.69 22.13 23.82
CA TRP A 226 -9.43 21.67 24.41
C TRP A 226 -8.95 20.38 23.76
N GLY A 227 -7.64 20.17 23.77
CA GLY A 227 -7.03 18.99 23.20
C GLY A 227 -5.82 18.50 23.99
N VAL A 228 -5.70 17.19 24.12
CA VAL A 228 -4.53 16.51 24.67
C VAL A 228 -3.64 16.07 23.51
N GLN A 229 -2.51 16.73 23.32
CA GLN A 229 -1.55 16.39 22.27
C GLN A 229 -0.78 15.14 22.66
N LEU A 230 -0.80 14.14 21.78
CA LEU A 230 -0.13 12.85 21.96
C LEU A 230 1.03 12.65 21.00
N ALA A 231 0.98 13.30 19.84
CA ALA A 231 2.01 13.18 18.82
C ALA A 231 2.10 14.45 17.99
N ALA A 232 3.29 14.72 17.46
CA ALA A 232 3.52 15.86 16.57
C ALA A 232 4.73 15.59 15.65
N GLY A 233 4.78 16.31 14.51
CA GLY A 233 5.90 16.23 13.58
C GLY A 233 5.72 17.09 12.34
N PHE A 234 6.79 17.29 11.58
CA PHE A 234 6.77 18.02 10.31
C PHE A 234 6.27 17.21 9.12
N SER A 235 5.83 15.98 9.34
CA SER A 235 5.14 15.13 8.36
C SER A 235 3.87 14.61 9.01
N ARG A 236 2.74 14.70 8.27
CA ARG A 236 1.45 14.16 8.71
C ARG A 236 1.55 12.68 9.01
N ASP A 237 2.21 11.92 8.12
CA ASP A 237 2.32 10.46 8.25
C ASP A 237 3.17 10.08 9.48
N LYS A 238 4.27 10.81 9.74
CA LYS A 238 5.09 10.61 10.95
C LYS A 238 4.33 10.93 12.23
N ALA A 239 3.53 12.00 12.24
CA ALA A 239 2.67 12.34 13.37
C ALA A 239 1.61 11.27 13.62
N MET A 240 0.95 10.77 12.55
CA MET A 240 -0.03 9.70 12.63
C MET A 240 0.59 8.36 13.05
N ALA A 241 1.75 8.00 12.53
CA ALA A 241 2.48 6.81 12.97
C ALA A 241 2.85 6.87 14.45
N SER A 242 3.19 8.05 14.96
CA SER A 242 3.47 8.27 16.38
C SER A 242 2.21 8.13 17.23
N TYR A 243 1.08 8.67 16.77
CA TYR A 243 -0.21 8.48 17.40
C TYR A 243 -0.65 7.00 17.42
N ALA A 244 -0.49 6.29 16.32
CA ALA A 244 -0.78 4.86 16.25
C ALA A 244 0.06 4.03 17.25
N ARG A 245 1.31 4.42 17.50
CA ARG A 245 2.13 3.82 18.57
C ARG A 245 1.57 4.14 19.97
N ALA A 246 1.11 5.36 20.19
CA ALA A 246 0.49 5.76 21.45
C ALA A 246 -0.82 4.99 21.70
N LEU A 247 -1.67 4.83 20.68
CA LEU A 247 -2.88 3.99 20.75
C LEU A 247 -2.56 2.54 21.16
N ARG A 248 -1.54 1.92 20.55
CA ARG A 248 -1.14 0.56 20.92
C ARG A 248 -0.65 0.45 22.36
N ARG A 249 0.04 1.47 22.86
CA ARG A 249 0.64 1.45 24.20
C ARG A 249 -0.35 1.84 25.30
N TYR A 250 -1.27 2.75 24.98
CA TYR A 250 -2.20 3.35 25.95
C TYR A 250 -3.65 3.12 25.55
N GLY A 251 -3.95 2.01 24.86
CA GLY A 251 -5.28 1.70 24.31
C GLY A 251 -6.39 1.82 25.34
N SER A 252 -6.20 1.26 26.55
CA SER A 252 -7.18 1.34 27.64
C SER A 252 -7.56 2.76 28.07
N VAL A 253 -6.64 3.73 27.90
CA VAL A 253 -6.87 5.15 28.24
C VAL A 253 -7.47 5.92 27.07
N LEU A 254 -7.15 5.50 25.84
CA LEU A 254 -7.49 6.19 24.60
C LEU A 254 -8.67 5.57 23.86
N GLU A 255 -9.18 4.43 24.33
CA GLU A 255 -10.34 3.74 23.74
C GLU A 255 -11.58 4.65 23.70
N GLY A 256 -12.27 4.66 22.56
CA GLY A 256 -13.46 5.48 22.36
C GLY A 256 -13.22 7.00 22.25
N LYS A 257 -11.97 7.44 22.20
CA LYS A 257 -11.62 8.86 22.08
C LYS A 257 -11.14 9.20 20.66
N ASP A 258 -11.81 10.17 20.05
CA ASP A 258 -11.51 10.59 18.68
C ASP A 258 -10.32 11.54 18.62
N PRO A 259 -9.28 11.23 17.82
CA PRO A 259 -8.17 12.14 17.59
C PRO A 259 -8.54 13.25 16.60
N GLY A 260 -7.95 14.41 16.75
CA GLY A 260 -7.94 15.48 15.77
C GLY A 260 -6.52 15.75 15.28
N ILE A 261 -6.36 16.05 13.98
CA ILE A 261 -5.08 16.52 13.43
C ILE A 261 -5.18 18.01 13.13
N GLN A 262 -4.32 18.77 13.76
CA GLN A 262 -4.19 20.20 13.51
C GLN A 262 -2.84 20.48 12.86
N SER A 263 -2.83 21.31 11.81
CA SER A 263 -1.58 21.80 11.21
C SER A 263 -1.34 23.26 11.58
N SER A 264 -0.08 23.60 11.80
CA SER A 264 0.36 24.98 12.06
C SER A 264 1.74 25.21 11.46
N VAL A 265 2.10 26.45 11.19
CA VAL A 265 3.46 26.78 10.79
C VAL A 265 4.19 27.34 12.02
N LEU A 266 5.27 26.69 12.41
CA LEU A 266 6.14 27.16 13.47
C LEU A 266 7.15 28.16 12.89
N ARG A 267 6.80 29.46 12.93
CA ARG A 267 7.63 30.54 12.34
C ARG A 267 9.08 30.55 12.79
N THR A 268 9.37 30.04 13.98
CA THR A 268 10.73 29.90 14.52
C THR A 268 11.52 28.73 13.90
N ARG A 269 10.88 27.85 13.13
CA ARG A 269 11.47 26.65 12.51
C ARG A 269 11.23 26.58 11.01
N GLY A 270 10.93 27.71 10.36
CA GLY A 270 10.74 27.82 8.91
C GLY A 270 9.28 27.76 8.48
N SER A 271 9.04 27.48 7.18
CA SER A 271 7.72 27.50 6.54
C SER A 271 7.04 26.13 6.48
N LEU A 272 7.68 25.06 6.99
CA LEU A 272 7.13 23.72 6.94
C LEU A 272 5.92 23.58 7.87
N ALA A 273 4.89 22.90 7.39
CA ALA A 273 3.72 22.56 8.19
C ALA A 273 4.10 21.61 9.34
N PHE A 274 3.67 21.95 10.54
CA PHE A 274 3.83 21.15 11.75
C PHE A 274 2.48 20.55 12.13
N TYR A 275 2.39 19.22 12.12
CA TYR A 275 1.19 18.45 12.38
C TYR A 275 1.15 18.00 13.82
N GLN A 276 0.00 18.18 14.48
CA GLN A 276 -0.23 17.82 15.87
C GLN A 276 -1.46 16.92 15.96
N VAL A 277 -1.33 15.77 16.60
CA VAL A 277 -2.45 14.84 16.86
C VAL A 277 -2.90 15.04 18.30
N ARG A 278 -4.17 15.40 18.48
CA ARG A 278 -4.77 15.73 19.76
C ARG A 278 -6.07 14.96 19.97
N ILE A 279 -6.32 14.52 21.19
CA ILE A 279 -7.64 14.07 21.61
C ILE A 279 -8.43 15.28 22.06
N GLY A 280 -9.58 15.52 21.45
CA GLY A 280 -10.47 16.62 21.82
C GLY A 280 -11.18 16.37 23.15
N THR A 281 -11.42 17.45 23.92
CA THR A 281 -12.22 17.44 25.14
C THR A 281 -13.01 18.75 25.29
N ASN A 282 -14.18 18.68 25.93
CA ASN A 282 -15.07 19.81 26.08
C ASN A 282 -14.57 20.84 27.12
N THR A 283 -13.78 20.40 28.09
CA THR A 283 -13.28 21.25 29.18
C THR A 283 -11.78 21.04 29.38
N ARG A 284 -11.13 22.05 29.96
CA ARG A 284 -9.72 21.96 30.36
C ARG A 284 -9.50 20.87 31.40
N SER A 285 -10.39 20.78 32.39
CA SER A 285 -10.31 19.75 33.43
C SER A 285 -10.31 18.34 32.83
N ALA A 286 -11.22 18.06 31.89
CA ALA A 286 -11.26 16.75 31.22
C ALA A 286 -9.96 16.48 30.39
N ALA A 287 -9.34 17.52 29.84
CA ALA A 287 -8.04 17.38 29.17
C ALA A 287 -6.91 17.09 30.17
N ASP A 288 -6.89 17.79 31.30
CA ASP A 288 -5.91 17.58 32.35
C ASP A 288 -6.05 16.18 32.96
N ASP A 289 -7.28 15.71 33.21
CA ASP A 289 -7.57 14.35 33.70
C ASP A 289 -7.08 13.27 32.74
N LEU A 290 -7.38 13.42 31.46
CA LEU A 290 -6.89 12.48 30.41
C LEU A 290 -5.36 12.48 30.35
N CYS A 291 -4.74 13.65 30.40
CA CYS A 291 -3.28 13.76 30.39
C CYS A 291 -2.65 13.13 31.64
N ASN A 292 -3.28 13.28 32.82
CA ASN A 292 -2.84 12.65 34.06
C ASN A 292 -2.98 11.10 34.00
N GLN A 293 -4.05 10.58 33.42
CA GLN A 293 -4.20 9.12 33.20
C GLN A 293 -3.10 8.58 32.28
N LEU A 294 -2.80 9.31 31.19
CA LEU A 294 -1.72 8.96 30.27
C LEU A 294 -0.35 8.97 30.95
N ARG A 295 -0.06 9.98 31.78
CA ARG A 295 1.19 10.08 32.53
C ARG A 295 1.34 8.93 33.53
N LYS A 296 0.26 8.58 34.25
CA LYS A 296 0.24 7.41 35.14
C LYS A 296 0.52 6.10 34.41
N ALA A 297 0.11 6.01 33.14
CA ALA A 297 0.43 4.88 32.25
C ALA A 297 1.83 4.97 31.60
N GLY A 298 2.65 5.98 31.95
CA GLY A 298 3.98 6.21 31.41
C GLY A 298 4.00 6.93 30.05
N GLY A 299 2.91 7.60 29.69
CA GLY A 299 2.78 8.39 28.46
C GLY A 299 3.16 9.84 28.65
N ALA A 300 3.60 10.48 27.55
CA ALA A 300 3.79 11.91 27.49
C ALA A 300 2.58 12.59 26.84
N CYS A 301 2.15 13.72 27.37
CA CYS A 301 1.03 14.49 26.84
C CYS A 301 1.18 15.99 27.16
N MET A 302 0.51 16.82 26.37
CA MET A 302 0.41 18.25 26.56
C MET A 302 -1.05 18.70 26.36
N VAL A 303 -1.59 19.46 27.33
CA VAL A 303 -2.94 20.03 27.22
C VAL A 303 -2.84 21.39 26.54
N LEU A 304 -3.62 21.57 25.47
CA LEU A 304 -3.61 22.77 24.64
C LEU A 304 -5.06 23.19 24.32
N LYS A 305 -5.28 24.50 24.18
CA LYS A 305 -6.53 25.02 23.62
C LYS A 305 -6.53 24.78 22.10
N ASN A 306 -7.61 24.23 21.57
CA ASN A 306 -7.78 24.09 20.12
C ASN A 306 -8.14 25.47 19.55
N LYS A 307 -7.62 25.76 18.36
CA LYS A 307 -8.07 26.93 17.61
C LYS A 307 -9.38 26.53 16.93
N GLY A 308 -10.46 27.20 17.27
CA GLY A 308 -11.72 27.11 16.56
C GLY A 308 -11.58 27.67 15.14
#